data_ca2fa73f8fc2a3b201a674990ea299ef
#
_entry.id   ca2fa73f8fc2a3b201a674990ea299ef
#
_cell.length_a   1.000
_cell.length_b   1.000
_cell.length_c   1.000
_cell.angle_alpha   90.00
_cell.angle_beta   90.00
_cell.angle_gamma   90.00
#
_symmetry.space_group_name_H-M   'P 1'
#
loop_
_entity.id
_entity.type
_entity.pdbx_description
1 polymer ?
#
loop_
_entity_poly.entity_id
_entity_poly.type
_entity_poly.pdbx_seq_one_letter_code
_entity_poly.pdbx_strand_id
1 'polypeptide(L)'
;MSVEERDRAESVVTRAPGAVPLLGHALTLWRDPLKFVQSLRGHGDVVRVDLGRLPVYVATTPELVHEITVTQARSFEKGRFFDRLRPLAGNGLANADGELHRRHRRMVQPMFSKERIHTYSHTMRRNAEAMADSWAPGTVVDIQQAMAEYAIETLADTMFSTEMGMPAVEAVRKNLPVLLKNLLIRAASPKFLDRLPIRANRDFDRAATQLRSVIDEVVAQARRDGQTDRSDLLTLLLAAQDEDSGQGLTDTEVRDELSTVMFAGAETTASALAWAFHELVARPDIEEQIVAEIRSVVGEGAVTIADVPRLTSIRRVLDEVLRLHGVTLLMRRTTVPVQLGRHRLPAGTEVAFSLYAMHRDPAVYENAASFDPDRWLPERRAAVARHAYIPFGAGNRKCIGDQFVWTEATIAVATVLQRWKLSPAPGHTPKEVASAVVHADRIPMTVSPRD
;
A
#
# COMPACT_ATOMS: atom_id res chain seq x y z
N MET A 1 -17.96 14.03 44.18
CA MET A 1 -17.92 13.90 42.73
C MET A 1 -18.96 12.88 42.34
N SER A 2 -20.05 13.33 41.69
CA SER A 2 -21.14 12.44 41.28
C SER A 2 -20.68 11.55 40.09
N VAL A 3 -21.39 10.46 39.86
CA VAL A 3 -21.12 9.55 38.70
C VAL A 3 -21.17 10.34 37.39
N GLU A 4 -22.06 11.35 37.31
CA GLU A 4 -22.17 12.28 36.15
C GLU A 4 -20.98 13.24 36.03
N GLU A 5 -20.32 13.65 37.11
CA GLU A 5 -19.09 14.44 37.07
C GLU A 5 -17.87 13.59 36.67
N ARG A 6 -17.83 12.30 37.06
CA ARG A 6 -16.85 11.33 36.55
C ARG A 6 -17.06 11.05 35.04
N ASP A 7 -18.30 10.82 34.59
CA ASP A 7 -18.62 10.63 33.18
C ASP A 7 -18.32 11.87 32.31
N ARG A 8 -18.50 13.09 32.85
CA ARG A 8 -18.10 14.34 32.16
C ARG A 8 -16.59 14.58 32.16
N ALA A 9 -15.85 14.10 33.14
CA ALA A 9 -14.37 14.18 33.15
C ALA A 9 -13.72 13.14 32.21
N GLU A 10 -14.48 12.12 31.79
CA GLU A 10 -13.94 10.96 31.08
C GLU A 10 -13.77 11.11 29.56
N SER A 11 -14.07 12.25 28.90
CA SER A 11 -13.99 12.25 27.44
C SER A 11 -13.79 13.53 26.67
N VAL A 12 -13.08 14.51 27.16
CA VAL A 12 -12.63 15.58 26.26
C VAL A 12 -11.42 15.10 25.48
N VAL A 13 -11.64 14.57 24.26
CA VAL A 13 -10.54 14.24 23.36
C VAL A 13 -9.78 15.53 23.02
N THR A 14 -8.47 15.53 23.28
CA THR A 14 -7.60 16.65 22.99
C THR A 14 -7.64 16.98 21.49
N ARG A 15 -7.84 18.25 21.17
CA ARG A 15 -7.76 18.76 19.80
C ARG A 15 -6.31 19.02 19.45
N ALA A 16 -5.86 18.59 18.26
CA ALA A 16 -4.54 18.90 17.76
C ALA A 16 -4.32 20.42 17.66
N PRO A 17 -3.10 20.93 17.89
CA PRO A 17 -2.79 22.35 17.68
C PRO A 17 -2.76 22.71 16.19
N GLY A 18 -2.84 24.03 15.88
CA GLY A 18 -2.70 24.53 14.51
C GLY A 18 -3.97 24.53 13.67
N ALA A 19 -5.14 24.31 14.29
CA ALA A 19 -6.41 24.47 13.60
C ALA A 19 -6.70 25.94 13.28
N VAL A 20 -7.10 26.23 12.03
CA VAL A 20 -7.53 27.56 11.59
C VAL A 20 -9.03 27.59 11.36
N PRO A 21 -9.69 28.78 11.51
CA PRO A 21 -11.12 28.91 11.28
C PRO A 21 -11.53 28.35 9.90
N LEU A 22 -12.67 27.67 9.83
CA LEU A 22 -13.27 27.04 8.64
C LEU A 22 -12.47 25.89 8.01
N LEU A 23 -11.13 25.91 8.00
CA LEU A 23 -10.28 24.91 7.39
C LEU A 23 -9.83 23.81 8.38
N GLY A 24 -9.93 24.06 9.69
CA GLY A 24 -9.38 23.13 10.67
C GLY A 24 -7.88 22.94 10.48
N HIS A 25 -7.42 21.69 10.37
CA HIS A 25 -6.03 21.32 10.17
C HIS A 25 -5.66 21.06 8.69
N ALA A 26 -6.58 21.32 7.75
CA ALA A 26 -6.36 21.04 6.33
C ALA A 26 -5.10 21.73 5.78
N LEU A 27 -4.80 22.95 6.23
CA LEU A 27 -3.60 23.69 5.79
C LEU A 27 -2.31 23.06 6.31
N THR A 28 -2.30 22.59 7.55
CA THR A 28 -1.13 21.91 8.15
C THR A 28 -0.86 20.57 7.47
N LEU A 29 -1.94 19.79 7.24
CA LEU A 29 -1.88 18.55 6.48
C LEU A 29 -1.43 18.75 5.04
N TRP A 30 -1.81 19.86 4.39
CA TRP A 30 -1.36 20.15 3.04
C TRP A 30 0.12 20.54 2.96
N ARG A 31 0.63 21.25 3.97
CA ARG A 31 2.02 21.72 4.00
C ARG A 31 3.02 20.63 4.37
N ASP A 32 2.72 19.86 5.41
CA ASP A 32 3.62 18.83 5.95
C ASP A 32 2.82 17.70 6.61
N PRO A 33 2.19 16.83 5.81
CA PRO A 33 1.32 15.78 6.33
C PRO A 33 2.04 14.77 7.22
N LEU A 34 3.28 14.40 6.88
CA LEU A 34 4.04 13.38 7.59
C LEU A 34 4.46 13.87 8.98
N LYS A 35 5.00 15.07 9.07
CA LYS A 35 5.37 15.69 10.34
C LYS A 35 4.15 15.93 11.23
N PHE A 36 3.02 16.34 10.63
CA PHE A 36 1.80 16.57 11.39
C PHE A 36 1.29 15.27 12.03
N VAL A 37 1.17 14.16 11.28
CA VAL A 37 0.68 12.91 11.85
C VAL A 37 1.62 12.33 12.92
N GLN A 38 2.94 12.51 12.78
CA GLN A 38 3.92 12.13 13.79
C GLN A 38 3.77 12.93 15.09
N SER A 39 3.46 14.23 14.99
CA SER A 39 3.31 15.10 16.17
C SER A 39 2.10 14.74 17.04
N LEU A 40 1.10 14.07 16.50
CA LEU A 40 -0.16 13.80 17.20
C LEU A 40 0.04 12.94 18.47
N ARG A 41 1.01 12.02 18.48
CA ARG A 41 1.32 11.17 19.63
C ARG A 41 1.61 11.98 20.91
N GLY A 42 2.27 13.13 20.77
CA GLY A 42 2.58 14.04 21.87
C GLY A 42 1.35 14.73 22.50
N HIS A 43 0.16 14.61 21.89
CA HIS A 43 -1.07 15.28 22.36
C HIS A 43 -2.10 14.33 22.98
N GLY A 44 -1.85 13.03 23.00
CA GLY A 44 -2.71 12.02 23.62
C GLY A 44 -2.84 10.74 22.82
N ASP A 45 -3.50 9.74 23.41
CA ASP A 45 -3.71 8.43 22.80
C ASP A 45 -4.77 8.47 21.69
N VAL A 46 -5.78 9.33 21.84
CA VAL A 46 -6.76 9.70 20.81
C VAL A 46 -6.73 11.23 20.67
N VAL A 47 -6.49 11.73 19.46
CA VAL A 47 -6.38 13.16 19.17
C VAL A 47 -7.40 13.55 18.10
N ARG A 48 -8.15 14.64 18.35
CA ARG A 48 -9.10 15.16 17.39
C ARG A 48 -8.39 16.05 16.38
N VAL A 49 -8.56 15.74 15.11
CA VAL A 49 -8.13 16.52 13.94
C VAL A 49 -9.36 16.95 13.16
N ASP A 50 -9.52 18.25 12.92
CA ASP A 50 -10.66 18.76 12.14
C ASP A 50 -10.25 18.97 10.68
N LEU A 51 -10.92 18.29 9.74
CA LEU A 51 -10.79 18.50 8.30
C LEU A 51 -11.94 19.41 7.84
N GLY A 52 -11.71 20.73 7.91
CA GLY A 52 -12.79 21.69 7.81
C GLY A 52 -13.79 21.51 8.96
N ARG A 53 -15.02 21.13 8.64
CA ARG A 53 -16.08 20.84 9.62
C ARG A 53 -16.14 19.36 10.04
N LEU A 54 -15.33 18.50 9.43
CA LEU A 54 -15.34 17.07 9.74
C LEU A 54 -14.34 16.77 10.85
N PRO A 55 -14.78 16.37 12.06
CA PRO A 55 -13.89 15.86 13.09
C PRO A 55 -13.43 14.43 12.72
N VAL A 56 -12.13 14.18 12.82
CA VAL A 56 -11.50 12.86 12.68
C VAL A 56 -10.75 12.59 13.98
N TYR A 57 -10.98 11.43 14.57
CA TYR A 57 -10.33 11.01 15.81
C TYR A 57 -9.16 10.08 15.48
N VAL A 58 -7.95 10.52 15.76
CA VAL A 58 -6.73 9.80 15.40
C VAL A 58 -6.24 8.99 16.60
N ALA A 59 -6.24 7.66 16.46
CA ALA A 59 -5.59 6.75 17.39
C ALA A 59 -4.08 6.78 17.15
N THR A 60 -3.31 7.03 18.21
CA THR A 60 -1.86 7.27 18.11
C THR A 60 -1.02 6.15 18.71
N THR A 61 -1.63 5.16 19.36
CA THR A 61 -0.92 4.05 20.03
C THR A 61 -1.17 2.72 19.33
N PRO A 62 -0.20 1.79 19.36
CA PRO A 62 -0.37 0.45 18.81
C PRO A 62 -1.56 -0.32 19.42
N GLU A 63 -1.83 -0.14 20.71
CA GLU A 63 -2.92 -0.81 21.44
C GLU A 63 -4.28 -0.37 20.88
N LEU A 64 -4.50 0.94 20.69
CA LEU A 64 -5.75 1.46 20.13
C LEU A 64 -5.90 1.09 18.66
N VAL A 65 -4.81 1.06 17.89
CA VAL A 65 -4.83 0.55 16.51
C VAL A 65 -5.20 -0.92 16.48
N HIS A 66 -4.72 -1.72 17.44
CA HIS A 66 -5.13 -3.12 17.59
C HIS A 66 -6.62 -3.25 17.94
N GLU A 67 -7.14 -2.42 18.83
CA GLU A 67 -8.57 -2.38 19.12
C GLU A 67 -9.41 -2.13 17.86
N ILE A 68 -9.05 -1.12 17.06
CA ILE A 68 -9.76 -0.76 15.83
C ILE A 68 -9.68 -1.88 14.77
N THR A 69 -8.52 -2.51 14.63
CA THR A 69 -8.26 -3.41 13.50
C THR A 69 -8.55 -4.87 13.80
N VAL A 70 -8.54 -5.27 15.07
CA VAL A 70 -8.70 -6.66 15.51
C VAL A 70 -9.85 -6.82 16.51
N THR A 71 -9.72 -6.24 17.71
CA THR A 71 -10.62 -6.54 18.82
C THR A 71 -12.05 -6.07 18.54
N GLN A 72 -12.19 -4.85 18.04
CA GLN A 72 -13.49 -4.22 17.71
C GLN A 72 -13.72 -4.08 16.21
N ALA A 73 -12.99 -4.82 15.35
CA ALA A 73 -12.99 -4.65 13.91
C ALA A 73 -14.40 -4.69 13.26
N ARG A 74 -15.35 -5.42 13.86
CA ARG A 74 -16.74 -5.50 13.39
C ARG A 74 -17.57 -4.24 13.65
N SER A 75 -17.12 -3.37 14.56
CA SER A 75 -17.76 -2.10 14.88
C SER A 75 -17.30 -0.96 13.97
N PHE A 76 -16.45 -1.28 12.98
CA PHE A 76 -15.89 -0.30 12.06
C PHE A 76 -16.09 -0.72 10.61
N GLU A 77 -16.46 0.25 9.77
CA GLU A 77 -16.44 0.17 8.32
C GLU A 77 -15.32 1.04 7.73
N LYS A 78 -15.16 1.04 6.42
CA LYS A 78 -14.24 1.93 5.70
C LYS A 78 -14.67 3.38 5.91
N GLY A 79 -13.71 4.26 6.21
CA GLY A 79 -13.97 5.67 6.43
C GLY A 79 -14.11 6.47 5.13
N ARG A 80 -14.32 7.77 5.29
CA ARG A 80 -14.58 8.73 4.20
C ARG A 80 -13.57 8.68 3.05
N PHE A 81 -12.32 8.37 3.31
CA PHE A 81 -11.30 8.22 2.25
C PHE A 81 -11.73 7.15 1.23
N PHE A 82 -12.20 6.01 1.70
CA PHE A 82 -12.63 4.92 0.84
C PHE A 82 -13.93 5.24 0.08
N ASP A 83 -14.82 6.05 0.66
CA ASP A 83 -15.99 6.56 -0.08
C ASP A 83 -15.59 7.39 -1.30
N ARG A 84 -14.42 8.04 -1.25
CA ARG A 84 -13.84 8.80 -2.36
C ARG A 84 -13.17 7.91 -3.41
N LEU A 85 -12.76 6.71 -3.04
CA LEU A 85 -12.20 5.70 -3.95
C LEU A 85 -13.29 4.96 -4.75
N ARG A 86 -14.52 4.88 -4.24
CA ARG A 86 -15.62 4.13 -4.91
C ARG A 86 -15.81 4.49 -6.38
N PRO A 87 -15.73 5.75 -6.82
CA PRO A 87 -15.82 6.07 -8.23
C PRO A 87 -14.73 5.41 -9.11
N LEU A 88 -13.61 4.97 -8.55
CA LEU A 88 -12.50 4.33 -9.26
C LEU A 88 -12.47 2.81 -9.07
N ALA A 89 -12.44 2.38 -7.84
CA ALA A 89 -12.28 0.97 -7.44
C ALA A 89 -13.61 0.27 -7.14
N GLY A 90 -14.75 0.93 -7.41
CA GLY A 90 -16.07 0.36 -7.17
C GLY A 90 -16.25 -0.15 -5.74
N ASN A 91 -16.91 -1.28 -5.61
CA ASN A 91 -17.11 -2.00 -4.36
C ASN A 91 -16.21 -3.25 -4.23
N GLY A 92 -15.05 -3.27 -4.90
CA GLY A 92 -14.09 -4.35 -4.74
C GLY A 92 -13.56 -4.46 -3.29
N LEU A 93 -12.78 -5.48 -3.00
CA LEU A 93 -12.36 -5.91 -1.66
C LEU A 93 -11.81 -4.77 -0.78
N ALA A 94 -11.09 -3.80 -1.37
CA ALA A 94 -10.55 -2.68 -0.62
C ALA A 94 -11.63 -1.72 -0.09
N ASN A 95 -12.75 -1.58 -0.82
CA ASN A 95 -13.84 -0.65 -0.50
C ASN A 95 -15.08 -1.32 0.10
N ALA A 96 -15.20 -2.64 -0.04
CA ALA A 96 -16.33 -3.41 0.47
C ALA A 96 -16.37 -3.42 2.00
N ASP A 97 -17.57 -3.46 2.58
CA ASP A 97 -17.82 -3.54 4.01
C ASP A 97 -18.76 -4.70 4.35
N GLY A 98 -18.83 -5.08 5.62
CA GLY A 98 -19.77 -6.04 6.18
C GLY A 98 -19.73 -7.40 5.46
N GLU A 99 -20.90 -7.87 5.02
CA GLU A 99 -21.08 -9.16 4.37
C GLU A 99 -20.42 -9.19 2.99
N LEU A 100 -20.53 -8.09 2.23
CA LEU A 100 -19.92 -7.98 0.91
C LEU A 100 -18.40 -8.18 0.99
N HIS A 101 -17.73 -7.56 1.97
CA HIS A 101 -16.30 -7.76 2.17
C HIS A 101 -15.97 -9.22 2.51
N ARG A 102 -16.77 -9.88 3.38
CA ARG A 102 -16.53 -11.29 3.74
C ARG A 102 -16.64 -12.19 2.53
N ARG A 103 -17.69 -12.00 1.72
CA ARG A 103 -17.92 -12.75 0.47
C ARG A 103 -16.77 -12.55 -0.51
N HIS A 104 -16.43 -11.30 -0.83
CA HIS A 104 -15.32 -10.99 -1.74
C HIS A 104 -14.00 -11.55 -1.24
N ARG A 105 -13.70 -11.41 0.05
CA ARG A 105 -12.46 -11.96 0.62
C ARG A 105 -12.34 -13.46 0.47
N ARG A 106 -13.43 -14.23 0.73
CA ARG A 106 -13.41 -15.69 0.53
C ARG A 106 -13.13 -16.05 -0.92
N MET A 107 -13.76 -15.35 -1.87
CA MET A 107 -13.61 -15.62 -3.29
C MET A 107 -12.25 -15.23 -3.86
N VAL A 108 -11.67 -14.13 -3.39
CA VAL A 108 -10.40 -13.57 -3.91
C VAL A 108 -9.17 -14.15 -3.21
N GLN A 109 -9.26 -14.52 -1.93
CA GLN A 109 -8.12 -15.00 -1.15
C GLN A 109 -7.39 -16.22 -1.75
N PRO A 110 -8.07 -17.25 -2.34
CA PRO A 110 -7.39 -18.37 -2.99
C PRO A 110 -6.46 -17.97 -4.13
N MET A 111 -6.70 -16.83 -4.78
CA MET A 111 -5.87 -16.29 -5.87
C MET A 111 -4.51 -15.78 -5.39
N PHE A 112 -4.36 -15.56 -4.08
CA PHE A 112 -3.11 -15.17 -3.42
C PHE A 112 -2.53 -16.32 -2.56
N SER A 113 -2.92 -17.57 -2.85
CA SER A 113 -2.36 -18.76 -2.21
C SER A 113 -0.88 -18.94 -2.58
N LYS A 114 -0.14 -19.72 -1.78
CA LYS A 114 1.27 -20.03 -2.06
C LYS A 114 1.50 -20.64 -3.46
N GLU A 115 0.60 -21.49 -3.90
CA GLU A 115 0.65 -22.11 -5.22
C GLU A 115 0.50 -21.07 -6.34
N ARG A 116 -0.44 -20.14 -6.20
CA ARG A 116 -0.63 -19.04 -7.15
C ARG A 116 0.55 -18.08 -7.16
N ILE A 117 1.07 -17.72 -5.99
CA ILE A 117 2.28 -16.91 -5.91
C ILE A 117 3.48 -17.60 -6.59
N HIS A 118 3.58 -18.93 -6.49
CA HIS A 118 4.58 -19.67 -7.26
C HIS A 118 4.42 -19.45 -8.77
N THR A 119 3.21 -19.55 -9.29
CA THR A 119 2.94 -19.29 -10.71
C THR A 119 3.29 -17.85 -11.09
N TYR A 120 2.85 -16.87 -10.29
CA TYR A 120 3.13 -15.44 -10.54
C TYR A 120 4.62 -15.09 -10.44
N SER A 121 5.40 -15.83 -9.67
CA SER A 121 6.84 -15.57 -9.50
C SER A 121 7.64 -15.69 -10.80
N HIS A 122 7.16 -16.47 -11.77
CA HIS A 122 7.79 -16.55 -13.09
C HIS A 122 7.64 -15.21 -13.86
N THR A 123 6.49 -14.57 -13.76
CA THR A 123 6.24 -13.25 -14.33
C THR A 123 7.06 -12.18 -13.61
N MET A 124 7.08 -12.21 -12.27
CA MET A 124 7.89 -11.28 -11.46
C MET A 124 9.37 -11.33 -11.84
N ARG A 125 9.92 -12.55 -11.99
CA ARG A 125 11.31 -12.76 -12.42
C ARG A 125 11.56 -12.23 -13.82
N ARG A 126 10.75 -12.66 -14.80
CA ARG A 126 10.90 -12.24 -16.20
C ARG A 126 10.91 -10.71 -16.32
N ASN A 127 10.01 -10.03 -15.64
CA ASN A 127 9.91 -8.58 -15.69
C ASN A 127 11.05 -7.90 -14.93
N ALA A 128 11.55 -8.48 -13.82
CA ALA A 128 12.74 -7.98 -13.12
C ALA A 128 14.00 -8.11 -13.99
N GLU A 129 14.16 -9.25 -14.68
CA GLU A 129 15.25 -9.48 -15.64
C GLU A 129 15.16 -8.48 -16.80
N ALA A 130 13.99 -8.33 -17.44
CA ALA A 130 13.78 -7.40 -18.54
C ALA A 130 14.07 -5.94 -18.13
N MET A 131 13.62 -5.53 -16.95
CA MET A 131 13.94 -4.20 -16.40
C MET A 131 15.45 -4.03 -16.21
N ALA A 132 16.13 -4.99 -15.57
CA ALA A 132 17.56 -4.91 -15.33
C ALA A 132 18.37 -4.93 -16.64
N ASP A 133 17.93 -5.69 -17.64
CA ASP A 133 18.55 -5.76 -18.98
C ASP A 133 18.37 -4.47 -19.79
N SER A 134 17.36 -3.67 -19.49
CA SER A 134 17.12 -2.39 -20.18
C SER A 134 18.11 -1.28 -19.77
N TRP A 135 18.83 -1.46 -18.67
CA TRP A 135 19.78 -0.47 -18.19
C TRP A 135 21.12 -0.58 -18.91
N ALA A 136 21.79 0.56 -19.07
CA ALA A 136 23.11 0.60 -19.70
C ALA A 136 24.18 1.13 -18.73
N PRO A 137 25.41 0.59 -18.75
CA PRO A 137 26.49 1.03 -17.87
C PRO A 137 26.73 2.53 -17.94
N GLY A 138 26.87 3.19 -16.78
CA GLY A 138 27.14 4.62 -16.68
C GLY A 138 25.93 5.53 -16.90
N THR A 139 24.74 4.99 -17.20
CA THR A 139 23.53 5.81 -17.34
C THR A 139 22.92 6.15 -15.97
N VAL A 140 22.14 7.23 -15.95
CA VAL A 140 21.35 7.61 -14.78
C VAL A 140 19.91 7.10 -14.97
N VAL A 141 19.47 6.27 -14.04
CA VAL A 141 18.11 5.73 -13.96
C VAL A 141 17.38 6.38 -12.79
N ASP A 142 16.17 6.86 -12.98
CA ASP A 142 15.28 7.24 -11.88
C ASP A 142 14.64 5.98 -11.31
N ILE A 143 15.18 5.51 -10.18
CA ILE A 143 14.75 4.25 -9.55
C ILE A 143 13.28 4.31 -9.13
N GLN A 144 12.76 5.47 -8.68
CA GLN A 144 11.34 5.59 -8.35
C GLN A 144 10.44 5.30 -9.57
N GLN A 145 10.81 5.81 -10.72
CA GLN A 145 10.08 5.56 -11.97
C GLN A 145 10.27 4.13 -12.45
N ALA A 146 11.50 3.60 -12.46
CA ALA A 146 11.78 2.24 -12.90
C ALA A 146 11.03 1.19 -12.06
N MET A 147 10.96 1.36 -10.75
CA MET A 147 10.19 0.46 -9.87
C MET A 147 8.69 0.61 -10.08
N ALA A 148 8.19 1.81 -10.40
CA ALA A 148 6.77 2.00 -10.73
C ALA A 148 6.40 1.29 -12.04
N GLU A 149 7.23 1.39 -13.06
CA GLU A 149 7.05 0.69 -14.34
C GLU A 149 7.08 -0.83 -14.15
N TYR A 150 8.07 -1.35 -13.43
CA TYR A 150 8.20 -2.77 -13.08
C TYR A 150 6.96 -3.30 -12.34
N ALA A 151 6.52 -2.61 -11.28
CA ALA A 151 5.38 -3.04 -10.49
C ALA A 151 4.06 -3.03 -11.29
N ILE A 152 3.84 -1.99 -12.10
CA ILE A 152 2.66 -1.90 -12.98
C ILE A 152 2.68 -3.03 -14.03
N GLU A 153 3.82 -3.27 -14.66
CA GLU A 153 3.97 -4.29 -15.69
C GLU A 153 3.78 -5.70 -15.13
N THR A 154 4.43 -5.99 -13.99
CA THR A 154 4.30 -7.29 -13.29
C THR A 154 2.87 -7.55 -12.86
N LEU A 155 2.20 -6.53 -12.33
CA LEU A 155 0.82 -6.63 -11.91
C LEU A 155 -0.10 -6.88 -13.11
N ALA A 156 0.06 -6.12 -14.18
CA ALA A 156 -0.75 -6.25 -15.39
C ALA A 156 -0.57 -7.61 -16.06
N ASP A 157 0.67 -8.10 -16.19
CA ASP A 157 0.97 -9.43 -16.75
C ASP A 157 0.49 -10.59 -15.85
N THR A 158 0.33 -10.33 -14.55
CA THR A 158 -0.25 -11.31 -13.62
C THR A 158 -1.77 -11.31 -13.69
N MET A 159 -2.36 -10.16 -13.94
CA MET A 159 -3.81 -9.98 -14.01
C MET A 159 -4.41 -10.47 -15.32
N PHE A 160 -3.68 -10.32 -16.42
CA PHE A 160 -4.16 -10.59 -17.76
C PHE A 160 -3.18 -11.49 -18.52
N SER A 161 -3.68 -12.48 -19.23
CA SER A 161 -2.85 -13.24 -20.17
C SER A 161 -2.40 -12.34 -21.33
N THR A 162 -1.20 -12.58 -21.82
CA THR A 162 -0.44 -11.72 -22.76
C THR A 162 -1.21 -11.28 -24.02
N GLU A 163 -2.08 -12.11 -24.56
CA GLU A 163 -2.76 -11.80 -25.83
C GLU A 163 -3.99 -10.89 -25.67
N MET A 164 -4.75 -11.05 -24.58
CA MET A 164 -5.94 -10.21 -24.30
C MET A 164 -5.63 -8.98 -23.45
N GLY A 165 -4.52 -9.05 -22.71
CA GLY A 165 -4.16 -8.03 -21.72
C GLY A 165 -3.48 -6.78 -22.25
N MET A 166 -2.88 -6.80 -23.45
CA MET A 166 -2.13 -5.65 -23.97
C MET A 166 -2.91 -4.33 -23.95
N PRO A 167 -4.17 -4.25 -24.36
CA PRO A 167 -4.94 -3.00 -24.25
C PRO A 167 -5.17 -2.58 -22.80
N ALA A 168 -5.38 -3.55 -21.89
CA ALA A 168 -5.56 -3.27 -20.47
C ALA A 168 -4.25 -2.82 -19.81
N VAL A 169 -3.12 -3.49 -20.11
CA VAL A 169 -1.78 -3.11 -19.67
C VAL A 169 -1.45 -1.67 -20.08
N GLU A 170 -1.68 -1.32 -21.33
CA GLU A 170 -1.44 0.02 -21.85
C GLU A 170 -2.37 1.06 -21.20
N ALA A 171 -3.65 0.71 -21.02
CA ALA A 171 -4.60 1.58 -20.32
C ALA A 171 -4.19 1.80 -18.86
N VAL A 172 -3.71 0.77 -18.15
CA VAL A 172 -3.20 0.87 -16.79
C VAL A 172 -1.96 1.78 -16.76
N ARG A 173 -0.95 1.49 -17.59
CA ARG A 173 0.28 2.27 -17.67
C ARG A 173 0.02 3.76 -17.89
N LYS A 174 -0.91 4.10 -18.78
CA LYS A 174 -1.26 5.47 -19.13
C LYS A 174 -2.10 6.18 -18.08
N ASN A 175 -3.12 5.52 -17.53
CA ASN A 175 -4.15 6.18 -16.75
C ASN A 175 -3.91 6.11 -15.25
N LEU A 176 -3.29 5.03 -14.73
CA LEU A 176 -3.09 4.83 -13.29
C LEU A 176 -2.28 5.96 -12.64
N PRO A 177 -1.16 6.46 -13.20
CA PRO A 177 -0.43 7.58 -12.61
C PRO A 177 -1.26 8.87 -12.51
N VAL A 178 -2.11 9.15 -13.52
CA VAL A 178 -3.02 10.32 -13.50
C VAL A 178 -4.05 10.19 -12.39
N LEU A 179 -4.59 8.99 -12.20
CA LEU A 179 -5.60 8.70 -11.17
C LEU A 179 -5.00 8.81 -9.77
N LEU A 180 -3.86 8.18 -9.51
CA LEU A 180 -3.17 8.21 -8.22
C LEU A 180 -2.81 9.63 -7.80
N LYS A 181 -2.23 10.43 -8.71
CA LYS A 181 -1.86 11.82 -8.46
C LYS A 181 -3.05 12.68 -8.02
N ASN A 182 -4.23 12.48 -8.61
CA ASN A 182 -5.41 13.31 -8.34
C ASN A 182 -6.27 12.77 -7.18
N LEU A 183 -6.12 11.50 -6.84
CA LEU A 183 -6.95 10.83 -5.85
C LEU A 183 -6.85 11.46 -4.46
N LEU A 184 -5.63 11.73 -3.99
CA LEU A 184 -5.39 12.34 -2.68
C LEU A 184 -5.95 13.76 -2.59
N ILE A 185 -5.80 14.54 -3.66
CA ILE A 185 -6.36 15.90 -3.73
C ILE A 185 -7.87 15.81 -3.60
N ARG A 186 -8.52 14.93 -4.34
CA ARG A 186 -9.98 14.70 -4.25
C ARG A 186 -10.40 14.16 -2.88
N ALA A 187 -9.64 13.26 -2.26
CA ALA A 187 -9.96 12.73 -0.94
C ALA A 187 -9.94 13.81 0.15
N ALA A 188 -9.02 14.75 0.06
CA ALA A 188 -8.89 15.88 0.99
C ALA A 188 -9.85 17.06 0.67
N SER A 189 -10.41 17.12 -0.53
CA SER A 189 -11.22 18.25 -1.01
C SER A 189 -12.71 18.08 -0.72
N PRO A 190 -13.49 19.17 -0.55
CA PRO A 190 -14.94 19.12 -0.55
C PRO A 190 -15.51 18.59 -1.87
N LYS A 191 -16.60 17.78 -1.79
CA LYS A 191 -17.19 17.09 -2.98
C LYS A 191 -17.58 18.04 -4.13
N PHE A 192 -17.98 19.28 -3.84
CA PHE A 192 -18.38 20.22 -4.88
C PHE A 192 -17.24 20.63 -5.80
N LEU A 193 -15.98 20.59 -5.31
CA LEU A 193 -14.80 20.91 -6.11
C LEU A 193 -14.54 19.85 -7.20
N ASP A 194 -14.97 18.60 -7.00
CA ASP A 194 -14.84 17.54 -8.00
C ASP A 194 -15.68 17.80 -9.25
N ARG A 195 -16.74 18.63 -9.12
CA ARG A 195 -17.65 19.01 -10.21
C ARG A 195 -17.20 20.24 -11.01
N LEU A 196 -16.14 20.91 -10.54
CA LEU A 196 -15.62 22.07 -11.27
C LEU A 196 -14.96 21.62 -12.57
N PRO A 197 -15.22 22.32 -13.69
CA PRO A 197 -14.66 21.95 -15.01
C PRO A 197 -13.20 22.38 -15.17
N ILE A 198 -12.38 22.10 -14.15
CA ILE A 198 -10.93 22.34 -14.20
C ILE A 198 -10.20 21.19 -14.90
N ARG A 199 -9.01 21.48 -15.44
CA ARG A 199 -8.20 20.49 -16.19
C ARG A 199 -7.96 19.20 -15.40
N ALA A 200 -7.57 19.33 -14.12
CA ALA A 200 -7.29 18.17 -13.26
C ALA A 200 -8.51 17.23 -13.12
N ASN A 201 -9.73 17.79 -12.95
CA ASN A 201 -10.94 16.98 -12.86
C ASN A 201 -11.27 16.29 -14.20
N ARG A 202 -11.13 17.02 -15.32
CA ARG A 202 -11.37 16.45 -16.66
C ARG A 202 -10.38 15.33 -16.99
N ASP A 203 -9.10 15.51 -16.65
CA ASP A 203 -8.07 14.50 -16.87
C ASP A 203 -8.32 13.25 -16.01
N PHE A 204 -8.71 13.42 -14.75
CA PHE A 204 -9.10 12.34 -13.86
C PHE A 204 -10.32 11.57 -14.39
N ASP A 205 -11.39 12.27 -14.75
CA ASP A 205 -12.65 11.65 -15.20
C ASP A 205 -12.45 10.92 -16.54
N ARG A 206 -11.61 11.48 -17.45
CA ARG A 206 -11.23 10.83 -18.70
C ARG A 206 -10.42 9.56 -18.43
N ALA A 207 -9.40 9.64 -17.58
CA ALA A 207 -8.56 8.50 -17.21
C ALA A 207 -9.38 7.38 -16.55
N ALA A 208 -10.29 7.74 -15.62
CA ALA A 208 -11.17 6.78 -14.94
C ALA A 208 -12.14 6.11 -15.92
N THR A 209 -12.73 6.86 -16.84
CA THR A 209 -13.64 6.32 -17.86
C THR A 209 -12.91 5.40 -18.81
N GLN A 210 -11.75 5.83 -19.33
CA GLN A 210 -10.95 5.03 -20.26
C GLN A 210 -10.49 3.71 -19.62
N LEU A 211 -9.98 3.75 -18.38
CA LEU A 211 -9.55 2.54 -17.67
C LEU A 211 -10.71 1.57 -17.47
N ARG A 212 -11.87 2.06 -17.03
CA ARG A 212 -13.06 1.21 -16.86
C ARG A 212 -13.52 0.58 -18.17
N SER A 213 -13.64 1.37 -19.24
CA SER A 213 -14.08 0.88 -20.55
C SER A 213 -13.21 -0.27 -21.03
N VAL A 214 -11.88 -0.12 -20.92
CA VAL A 214 -10.96 -1.18 -21.34
C VAL A 214 -11.08 -2.42 -20.46
N ILE A 215 -11.24 -2.27 -19.14
CA ILE A 215 -11.44 -3.44 -18.27
C ILE A 215 -12.77 -4.12 -18.57
N ASP A 216 -13.85 -3.37 -18.77
CA ASP A 216 -15.17 -3.92 -19.13
C ASP A 216 -15.11 -4.69 -20.46
N GLU A 217 -14.37 -4.19 -21.46
CA GLU A 217 -14.15 -4.87 -22.75
C GLU A 217 -13.38 -6.17 -22.58
N VAL A 218 -12.31 -6.18 -21.77
CA VAL A 218 -11.50 -7.38 -21.49
C VAL A 218 -12.32 -8.42 -20.72
N VAL A 219 -13.11 -8.02 -19.71
CA VAL A 219 -14.01 -8.91 -18.97
C VAL A 219 -15.07 -9.52 -19.91
N ALA A 220 -15.71 -8.71 -20.75
CA ALA A 220 -16.71 -9.17 -21.71
C ALA A 220 -16.11 -10.11 -22.75
N GLN A 221 -14.88 -9.85 -23.22
CA GLN A 221 -14.19 -10.74 -24.16
C GLN A 221 -13.87 -12.09 -23.49
N ALA A 222 -13.31 -12.07 -22.27
CA ALA A 222 -12.99 -13.29 -21.54
C ALA A 222 -14.24 -14.17 -21.25
N ARG A 223 -15.39 -13.54 -21.01
CA ARG A 223 -16.68 -14.26 -20.89
C ARG A 223 -17.12 -14.92 -22.20
N ARG A 224 -16.93 -14.25 -23.35
CA ARG A 224 -17.29 -14.82 -24.68
C ARG A 224 -16.37 -15.98 -25.07
N ASP A 225 -15.09 -15.87 -24.77
CA ASP A 225 -14.09 -16.91 -25.09
C ASP A 225 -14.26 -18.19 -24.24
N GLY A 226 -15.04 -18.10 -23.19
CA GLY A 226 -15.31 -19.21 -22.27
C GLY A 226 -14.13 -19.47 -21.30
N GLN A 227 -14.31 -20.49 -20.45
CA GLN A 227 -13.25 -20.90 -19.52
C GLN A 227 -12.09 -21.50 -20.32
N THR A 228 -10.97 -20.76 -20.36
CA THR A 228 -9.69 -21.26 -20.86
C THR A 228 -8.89 -21.77 -19.67
N ASP A 229 -8.00 -22.73 -19.91
CA ASP A 229 -7.07 -23.28 -18.89
C ASP A 229 -5.94 -22.29 -18.58
N ARG A 230 -6.33 -21.04 -18.21
CA ARG A 230 -5.43 -19.94 -17.91
C ARG A 230 -5.34 -19.75 -16.40
N SER A 231 -4.16 -19.32 -15.94
CA SER A 231 -3.86 -19.12 -14.51
C SER A 231 -3.79 -17.65 -14.11
N ASP A 232 -4.20 -16.72 -14.99
CA ASP A 232 -4.24 -15.29 -14.70
C ASP A 232 -5.38 -14.91 -13.73
N LEU A 233 -5.24 -13.76 -13.09
CA LEU A 233 -6.19 -13.30 -12.09
C LEU A 233 -7.60 -13.11 -12.65
N LEU A 234 -7.73 -12.59 -13.88
CA LEU A 234 -9.03 -12.40 -14.54
C LEU A 234 -9.78 -13.73 -14.68
N THR A 235 -9.11 -14.76 -15.21
CA THR A 235 -9.70 -16.09 -15.37
C THR A 235 -10.13 -16.68 -14.03
N LEU A 236 -9.31 -16.52 -12.99
CA LEU A 236 -9.64 -16.97 -11.65
C LEU A 236 -10.85 -16.24 -11.05
N LEU A 237 -10.95 -14.92 -11.24
CA LEU A 237 -12.11 -14.13 -10.80
C LEU A 237 -13.39 -14.56 -11.51
N LEU A 238 -13.31 -14.81 -12.82
CA LEU A 238 -14.46 -15.26 -13.61
C LEU A 238 -14.96 -16.66 -13.22
N ALA A 239 -14.06 -17.53 -12.75
CA ALA A 239 -14.35 -18.89 -12.30
C ALA A 239 -14.72 -18.98 -10.81
N ALA A 240 -14.46 -17.92 -10.02
CA ALA A 240 -14.70 -17.93 -8.58
C ALA A 240 -16.19 -18.09 -8.25
N GLN A 241 -16.49 -18.97 -7.29
CA GLN A 241 -17.83 -19.18 -6.75
C GLN A 241 -17.79 -19.06 -5.24
N ASP A 242 -18.79 -18.39 -4.68
CA ASP A 242 -18.94 -18.28 -3.24
C ASP A 242 -19.43 -19.62 -2.65
N GLU A 243 -18.72 -20.14 -1.68
CA GLU A 243 -18.98 -21.44 -1.05
C GLU A 243 -20.37 -21.51 -0.39
N ASP A 244 -20.89 -20.38 0.14
CA ASP A 244 -22.16 -20.34 0.84
C ASP A 244 -23.35 -20.26 -0.12
N SER A 245 -23.25 -19.49 -1.21
CA SER A 245 -24.36 -19.23 -2.15
C SER A 245 -24.23 -19.95 -3.48
N GLY A 246 -23.06 -20.48 -3.83
CA GLY A 246 -22.75 -21.03 -5.14
C GLY A 246 -22.71 -20.00 -6.27
N GLN A 247 -22.88 -18.71 -5.96
CA GLN A 247 -22.91 -17.63 -6.96
C GLN A 247 -21.52 -17.14 -7.30
N GLY A 248 -21.28 -16.92 -8.60
CA GLY A 248 -20.06 -16.29 -9.09
C GLY A 248 -20.06 -14.76 -8.87
N LEU A 249 -18.93 -14.13 -9.24
CA LEU A 249 -18.85 -12.67 -9.35
C LEU A 249 -19.55 -12.20 -10.63
N THR A 250 -20.31 -11.11 -10.51
CA THR A 250 -20.84 -10.37 -11.67
C THR A 250 -19.71 -9.67 -12.40
N ASP A 251 -19.89 -9.29 -13.67
CA ASP A 251 -18.88 -8.57 -14.46
C ASP A 251 -18.48 -7.25 -13.79
N THR A 252 -19.43 -6.57 -13.13
CA THR A 252 -19.16 -5.37 -12.34
C THR A 252 -18.26 -5.68 -11.13
N GLU A 253 -18.52 -6.77 -10.41
CA GLU A 253 -17.68 -7.17 -9.27
C GLU A 253 -16.29 -7.60 -9.75
N VAL A 254 -16.18 -8.33 -10.87
CA VAL A 254 -14.88 -8.69 -11.47
C VAL A 254 -14.09 -7.44 -11.83
N ARG A 255 -14.69 -6.46 -12.51
CA ARG A 255 -14.06 -5.17 -12.82
C ARG A 255 -13.60 -4.44 -11.55
N ASP A 256 -14.45 -4.39 -10.53
CA ASP A 256 -14.17 -3.69 -9.28
C ASP A 256 -13.00 -4.37 -8.52
N GLU A 257 -12.90 -5.71 -8.56
CA GLU A 257 -11.75 -6.44 -8.01
C GLU A 257 -10.46 -6.20 -8.80
N LEU A 258 -10.50 -6.24 -10.13
CA LEU A 258 -9.35 -5.92 -10.98
C LEU A 258 -8.86 -4.48 -10.71
N SER A 259 -9.79 -3.52 -10.64
CA SER A 259 -9.46 -2.14 -10.28
C SER A 259 -8.85 -2.03 -8.90
N THR A 260 -9.39 -2.76 -7.92
CA THR A 260 -8.86 -2.80 -6.54
C THR A 260 -7.43 -3.30 -6.51
N VAL A 261 -7.12 -4.41 -7.19
CA VAL A 261 -5.78 -5.00 -7.24
C VAL A 261 -4.79 -4.05 -7.90
N MET A 262 -5.18 -3.40 -9.01
CA MET A 262 -4.33 -2.42 -9.70
C MET A 262 -3.97 -1.23 -8.82
N PHE A 263 -4.96 -0.60 -8.18
CA PHE A 263 -4.71 0.56 -7.31
C PHE A 263 -3.91 0.22 -6.07
N ALA A 264 -4.13 -0.98 -5.50
CA ALA A 264 -3.45 -1.39 -4.28
C ALA A 264 -2.00 -1.87 -4.53
N GLY A 265 -1.75 -2.56 -5.65
CA GLY A 265 -0.47 -3.23 -5.89
C GLY A 265 0.62 -2.35 -6.50
N ALA A 266 0.26 -1.46 -7.43
CA ALA A 266 1.25 -0.72 -8.21
C ALA A 266 2.10 0.24 -7.37
N GLU A 267 1.47 1.19 -6.66
CA GLU A 267 2.19 2.24 -5.92
C GLU A 267 2.92 1.69 -4.69
N THR A 268 2.32 0.74 -3.99
CA THR A 268 2.87 0.24 -2.72
C THR A 268 4.16 -0.54 -2.92
N THR A 269 4.20 -1.45 -3.89
CA THR A 269 5.41 -2.23 -4.21
C THR A 269 6.49 -1.34 -4.80
N ALA A 270 6.13 -0.46 -5.74
CA ALA A 270 7.07 0.47 -6.36
C ALA A 270 7.80 1.34 -5.32
N SER A 271 7.06 1.91 -4.37
CA SER A 271 7.63 2.74 -3.31
C SER A 271 8.54 1.95 -2.38
N ALA A 272 8.14 0.74 -1.99
CA ALA A 272 8.96 -0.12 -1.14
C ALA A 272 10.29 -0.49 -1.82
N LEU A 273 10.26 -0.83 -3.11
CA LEU A 273 11.46 -1.14 -3.90
C LEU A 273 12.37 0.07 -4.07
N ALA A 274 11.80 1.22 -4.42
CA ALA A 274 12.57 2.45 -4.63
C ALA A 274 13.30 2.89 -3.36
N TRP A 275 12.62 2.86 -2.21
CA TRP A 275 13.24 3.15 -0.92
C TRP A 275 14.25 2.07 -0.51
N ALA A 276 14.03 0.78 -0.84
CA ALA A 276 15.02 -0.27 -0.55
C ALA A 276 16.36 0.03 -1.23
N PHE A 277 16.35 0.37 -2.50
CA PHE A 277 17.59 0.74 -3.20
C PHE A 277 18.20 2.02 -2.66
N HIS A 278 17.39 3.03 -2.32
CA HIS A 278 17.89 4.27 -1.71
C HIS A 278 18.63 4.00 -0.39
N GLU A 279 18.03 3.21 0.48
CA GLU A 279 18.59 2.90 1.79
C GLU A 279 19.85 2.01 1.69
N LEU A 280 19.89 1.08 0.73
CA LEU A 280 21.04 0.22 0.50
C LEU A 280 22.25 0.99 -0.01
N VAL A 281 22.05 1.89 -0.98
CA VAL A 281 23.14 2.70 -1.55
C VAL A 281 23.81 3.57 -0.48
N ALA A 282 23.06 4.01 0.52
CA ALA A 282 23.61 4.76 1.66
C ALA A 282 24.39 3.89 2.67
N ARG A 283 24.36 2.54 2.50
CA ARG A 283 24.91 1.55 3.45
C ARG A 283 25.62 0.41 2.73
N PRO A 284 26.82 0.67 2.22
CA PRO A 284 27.59 -0.31 1.43
C PRO A 284 27.86 -1.63 2.17
N ASP A 285 28.03 -1.60 3.48
CA ASP A 285 28.21 -2.77 4.33
C ASP A 285 27.00 -3.72 4.31
N ILE A 286 25.78 -3.17 4.36
CA ILE A 286 24.54 -3.95 4.26
C ILE A 286 24.36 -4.47 2.84
N GLU A 287 24.63 -3.64 1.82
CA GLU A 287 24.55 -4.06 0.41
C GLU A 287 25.51 -5.23 0.14
N GLU A 288 26.75 -5.16 0.61
CA GLU A 288 27.74 -6.25 0.45
C GLU A 288 27.31 -7.54 1.13
N GLN A 289 26.73 -7.48 2.33
CA GLN A 289 26.15 -8.65 3.00
C GLN A 289 25.04 -9.30 2.17
N ILE A 290 24.13 -8.49 1.60
CA ILE A 290 23.05 -8.98 0.74
C ILE A 290 23.62 -9.63 -0.52
N VAL A 291 24.59 -9.00 -1.17
CA VAL A 291 25.22 -9.56 -2.38
C VAL A 291 25.92 -10.87 -2.08
N ALA A 292 26.60 -10.98 -0.95
CA ALA A 292 27.21 -12.23 -0.51
C ALA A 292 26.15 -13.33 -0.25
N GLU A 293 25.02 -12.98 0.37
CA GLU A 293 23.90 -13.90 0.58
C GLU A 293 23.30 -14.34 -0.78
N ILE A 294 23.09 -13.43 -1.72
CA ILE A 294 22.59 -13.76 -3.07
C ILE A 294 23.54 -14.72 -3.77
N ARG A 295 24.85 -14.43 -3.78
CA ARG A 295 25.86 -15.33 -4.39
C ARG A 295 25.85 -16.73 -3.76
N SER A 296 25.68 -16.82 -2.45
CA SER A 296 25.62 -18.11 -1.73
C SER A 296 24.32 -18.88 -1.98
N VAL A 297 23.19 -18.21 -2.09
CA VAL A 297 21.85 -18.82 -2.18
C VAL A 297 21.46 -19.12 -3.62
N VAL A 298 21.72 -18.20 -4.54
CA VAL A 298 21.30 -18.26 -5.95
C VAL A 298 22.46 -18.62 -6.87
N GLY A 299 23.66 -18.17 -6.54
CA GLY A 299 24.83 -18.31 -7.44
C GLY A 299 24.71 -17.40 -8.65
N GLU A 300 25.09 -17.93 -9.82
CA GLU A 300 25.02 -17.24 -11.11
C GLU A 300 23.66 -17.42 -11.81
N GLY A 301 22.76 -18.21 -11.24
CA GLY A 301 21.45 -18.48 -11.81
C GLY A 301 20.45 -17.34 -11.65
N ALA A 302 19.29 -17.53 -12.25
CA ALA A 302 18.16 -16.63 -12.05
C ALA A 302 17.52 -16.83 -10.68
N VAL A 303 17.10 -15.75 -10.04
CA VAL A 303 16.39 -15.82 -8.75
C VAL A 303 15.03 -16.50 -8.92
N THR A 304 14.74 -17.46 -8.06
CA THR A 304 13.50 -18.24 -8.09
C THR A 304 12.71 -18.07 -6.78
N ILE A 305 11.44 -18.49 -6.80
CA ILE A 305 10.64 -18.49 -5.58
C ILE A 305 11.21 -19.38 -4.47
N ALA A 306 11.96 -20.42 -4.81
CA ALA A 306 12.63 -21.31 -3.84
C ALA A 306 13.74 -20.60 -3.07
N ASP A 307 14.32 -19.55 -3.64
CA ASP A 307 15.37 -18.74 -3.03
C ASP A 307 14.81 -17.69 -2.08
N VAL A 308 13.60 -17.19 -2.33
CA VAL A 308 12.97 -16.11 -1.56
C VAL A 308 13.00 -16.34 -0.04
N PRO A 309 12.65 -17.51 0.51
CA PRO A 309 12.71 -17.74 1.96
C PRO A 309 14.15 -17.79 2.53
N ARG A 310 15.15 -17.96 1.67
CA ARG A 310 16.57 -18.07 2.05
C ARG A 310 17.30 -16.73 2.00
N LEU A 311 16.75 -15.74 1.28
CA LEU A 311 17.28 -14.38 1.15
C LEU A 311 16.82 -13.51 2.35
N THR A 312 17.29 -13.88 3.54
CA THR A 312 16.81 -13.32 4.81
C THR A 312 17.27 -11.88 5.05
N SER A 313 18.44 -11.50 4.52
CA SER A 313 18.94 -10.13 4.61
C SER A 313 18.09 -9.17 3.79
N ILE A 314 17.66 -9.55 2.58
CA ILE A 314 16.71 -8.78 1.78
C ILE A 314 15.40 -8.62 2.55
N ARG A 315 14.91 -9.70 3.17
CA ARG A 315 13.69 -9.64 3.96
C ARG A 315 13.78 -8.61 5.10
N ARG A 316 14.89 -8.56 5.83
CA ARG A 316 15.09 -7.58 6.91
C ARG A 316 15.15 -6.15 6.41
N VAL A 317 15.80 -5.92 5.26
CA VAL A 317 15.81 -4.61 4.60
C VAL A 317 14.40 -4.18 4.23
N LEU A 318 13.62 -5.05 3.59
CA LEU A 318 12.24 -4.74 3.20
C LEU A 318 11.32 -4.50 4.42
N ASP A 319 11.49 -5.27 5.50
CA ASP A 319 10.76 -5.02 6.76
C ASP A 319 11.09 -3.62 7.31
N GLU A 320 12.35 -3.19 7.27
CA GLU A 320 12.76 -1.86 7.75
C GLU A 320 12.29 -0.74 6.82
N VAL A 321 12.33 -0.95 5.52
CA VAL A 321 11.73 -0.03 4.53
C VAL A 321 10.24 0.16 4.80
N LEU A 322 9.48 -0.91 4.98
CA LEU A 322 8.05 -0.84 5.25
C LEU A 322 7.74 -0.19 6.61
N ARG A 323 8.65 -0.30 7.57
CA ARG A 323 8.55 0.41 8.84
C ARG A 323 8.70 1.93 8.63
N LEU A 324 9.71 2.34 7.88
CA LEU A 324 10.02 3.77 7.68
C LEU A 324 9.15 4.42 6.60
N HIS A 325 8.95 3.77 5.47
CA HIS A 325 8.34 4.35 4.28
C HIS A 325 7.01 3.66 3.87
N GLY A 326 6.33 3.03 4.83
CA GLY A 326 5.10 2.29 4.58
C GLY A 326 3.86 3.17 4.42
N VAL A 327 2.69 2.58 4.75
CA VAL A 327 1.38 3.23 4.65
C VAL A 327 1.29 4.46 5.55
N THR A 328 0.86 5.59 4.97
CA THR A 328 0.81 6.88 5.69
C THR A 328 -0.31 6.92 6.72
N LEU A 329 -1.55 6.69 6.27
CA LEU A 329 -2.75 6.82 7.10
C LEU A 329 -3.85 5.87 6.63
N LEU A 330 -4.57 5.29 7.58
CA LEU A 330 -5.78 4.51 7.32
C LEU A 330 -6.96 5.12 8.07
N MET A 331 -8.14 5.05 7.45
CA MET A 331 -9.39 5.56 8.05
C MET A 331 -10.39 4.43 8.26
N ARG A 332 -11.22 4.64 9.27
CA ARG A 332 -12.39 3.83 9.60
C ARG A 332 -13.54 4.74 10.02
N ARG A 333 -14.76 4.22 9.99
CA ARG A 333 -15.95 4.87 10.54
C ARG A 333 -16.63 3.91 11.49
N THR A 334 -17.04 4.36 12.65
CA THR A 334 -17.80 3.56 13.61
C THR A 334 -19.20 3.28 13.07
N THR A 335 -19.66 2.03 13.13
CA THR A 335 -21.04 1.64 12.74
C THR A 335 -21.99 1.67 13.94
N VAL A 336 -21.42 1.51 15.13
CA VAL A 336 -22.12 1.56 16.44
C VAL A 336 -21.29 2.42 17.39
N PRO A 337 -21.84 2.88 18.53
CA PRO A 337 -21.01 3.51 19.56
C PRO A 337 -19.91 2.56 20.04
N VAL A 338 -18.67 3.04 20.10
CA VAL A 338 -17.50 2.25 20.53
C VAL A 338 -16.79 2.91 21.69
N GLN A 339 -16.21 2.09 22.56
CA GLN A 339 -15.24 2.53 23.54
C GLN A 339 -13.84 2.32 22.96
N LEU A 340 -13.09 3.41 22.72
CA LEU A 340 -11.72 3.39 22.23
C LEU A 340 -10.78 3.93 23.32
N GLY A 341 -10.07 3.03 23.99
CA GLY A 341 -9.39 3.36 25.23
C GLY A 341 -10.37 3.94 26.27
N ARG A 342 -10.11 5.15 26.74
CA ARG A 342 -10.99 5.87 27.68
C ARG A 342 -12.08 6.72 27.02
N HIS A 343 -12.12 6.79 25.67
CA HIS A 343 -13.00 7.68 24.93
C HIS A 343 -14.18 6.94 24.34
N ARG A 344 -15.39 7.44 24.57
CA ARG A 344 -16.61 6.93 23.95
C ARG A 344 -16.89 7.71 22.65
N LEU A 345 -16.88 7.00 21.53
CA LEU A 345 -17.14 7.55 20.20
C LEU A 345 -18.52 7.13 19.71
N PRO A 346 -19.41 8.08 19.32
CA PRO A 346 -20.71 7.75 18.73
C PRO A 346 -20.59 6.97 17.41
N ALA A 347 -21.68 6.33 16.99
CA ALA A 347 -21.79 5.78 15.64
C ALA A 347 -21.64 6.90 14.57
N GLY A 348 -21.06 6.56 13.42
CA GLY A 348 -20.78 7.51 12.35
C GLY A 348 -19.51 8.36 12.55
N THR A 349 -18.74 8.10 13.62
CA THR A 349 -17.50 8.83 13.90
C THR A 349 -16.38 8.38 12.96
N GLU A 350 -15.71 9.34 12.29
CA GLU A 350 -14.50 9.07 11.52
C GLU A 350 -13.31 8.89 12.46
N VAL A 351 -12.64 7.76 12.34
CA VAL A 351 -11.42 7.40 13.09
C VAL A 351 -10.28 7.18 12.10
N ALA A 352 -9.08 7.60 12.47
CA ALA A 352 -7.89 7.38 11.65
C ALA A 352 -6.74 6.87 12.53
N PHE A 353 -5.76 6.25 11.89
CA PHE A 353 -4.48 5.90 12.49
C PHE A 353 -3.39 5.92 11.43
N SER A 354 -2.19 6.35 11.83
CA SER A 354 -1.04 6.45 10.94
C SER A 354 -0.06 5.33 11.23
N LEU A 355 0.14 4.42 10.26
CA LEU A 355 1.18 3.40 10.38
C LEU A 355 2.57 4.03 10.29
N TYR A 356 2.73 5.05 9.44
CA TYR A 356 3.96 5.82 9.35
C TYR A 356 4.40 6.43 10.69
N ALA A 357 3.46 7.05 11.42
CA ALA A 357 3.73 7.64 12.73
C ALA A 357 3.98 6.55 13.79
N MET A 358 3.14 5.50 13.82
CA MET A 358 3.24 4.40 14.78
C MET A 358 4.55 3.61 14.63
N HIS A 359 4.97 3.33 13.41
CA HIS A 359 6.21 2.61 13.14
C HIS A 359 7.47 3.45 13.36
N ARG A 360 7.32 4.75 13.58
CA ARG A 360 8.40 5.70 13.92
C ARG A 360 8.31 6.22 15.36
N ASP A 361 7.47 5.61 16.20
CA ASP A 361 7.32 6.02 17.60
C ASP A 361 8.54 5.60 18.43
N PRO A 362 9.30 6.56 19.01
CA PRO A 362 10.45 6.25 19.86
C PRO A 362 10.11 5.53 21.16
N ALA A 363 8.84 5.56 21.58
CA ALA A 363 8.36 4.74 22.70
C ALA A 363 8.29 3.24 22.37
N VAL A 364 8.25 2.89 21.07
CA VAL A 364 8.15 1.51 20.58
C VAL A 364 9.48 1.03 19.97
N TYR A 365 10.18 1.91 19.29
CA TYR A 365 11.40 1.57 18.54
C TYR A 365 12.59 2.40 19.02
N GLU A 366 13.61 1.74 19.49
CA GLU A 366 14.89 2.39 19.75
C GLU A 366 15.45 2.96 18.44
N ASN A 367 15.98 4.20 18.49
CA ASN A 367 16.46 4.92 17.30
C ASN A 367 15.45 4.88 16.14
N ALA A 368 14.18 5.18 16.44
CA ALA A 368 13.04 5.00 15.55
C ALA A 368 13.18 5.66 14.17
N ALA A 369 13.95 6.74 14.05
CA ALA A 369 14.20 7.45 12.79
C ALA A 369 15.32 6.83 11.94
N SER A 370 16.15 5.93 12.52
CA SER A 370 17.28 5.34 11.84
C SER A 370 16.87 4.07 11.08
N PHE A 371 17.40 3.90 9.87
CA PHE A 371 17.28 2.67 9.12
C PHE A 371 18.25 1.62 9.70
N ASP A 372 17.72 0.55 10.24
CA ASP A 372 18.45 -0.51 10.93
C ASP A 372 17.79 -1.88 10.67
N PRO A 373 18.16 -2.59 9.58
CA PRO A 373 17.59 -3.89 9.25
C PRO A 373 17.85 -4.98 10.31
N ASP A 374 18.89 -4.83 11.12
CA ASP A 374 19.20 -5.77 12.19
C ASP A 374 18.21 -5.69 13.36
N ARG A 375 17.34 -4.67 13.36
CA ARG A 375 16.14 -4.64 14.21
C ARG A 375 15.27 -5.89 14.05
N TRP A 376 15.31 -6.50 12.87
CA TRP A 376 14.50 -7.67 12.48
C TRP A 376 15.22 -9.01 12.68
N LEU A 377 16.41 -9.02 13.27
CA LEU A 377 17.02 -10.23 13.79
C LEU A 377 16.11 -10.87 14.84
N PRO A 378 16.03 -12.21 14.91
CA PRO A 378 15.05 -12.91 15.77
C PRO A 378 15.04 -12.40 17.23
N GLU A 379 16.19 -12.18 17.82
CA GLU A 379 16.36 -11.73 19.21
C GLU A 379 15.85 -10.29 19.42
N ARG A 380 16.09 -9.38 18.48
CA ARG A 380 15.62 -7.98 18.56
C ARG A 380 14.16 -7.88 18.16
N ARG A 381 13.73 -8.65 17.15
CA ARG A 381 12.33 -8.70 16.71
C ARG A 381 11.39 -9.15 17.83
N ALA A 382 11.83 -10.05 18.72
CA ALA A 382 11.05 -10.51 19.86
C ALA A 382 10.70 -9.42 20.86
N ALA A 383 11.49 -8.34 20.94
CA ALA A 383 11.21 -7.19 21.80
C ALA A 383 10.12 -6.26 21.24
N VAL A 384 9.81 -6.31 19.96
CA VAL A 384 8.76 -5.50 19.34
C VAL A 384 7.43 -6.24 19.43
N ALA A 385 6.44 -5.65 20.10
CA ALA A 385 5.09 -6.22 20.19
C ALA A 385 4.49 -6.46 18.78
N ARG A 386 3.79 -7.59 18.62
CA ARG A 386 3.25 -7.98 17.29
C ARG A 386 2.31 -6.94 16.69
N HIS A 387 1.52 -6.28 17.52
CA HIS A 387 0.57 -5.26 17.08
C HIS A 387 1.22 -3.89 16.85
N ALA A 388 2.48 -3.71 17.20
CA ALA A 388 3.22 -2.48 16.94
C ALA A 388 3.86 -2.45 15.54
N TYR A 389 4.06 -3.61 14.90
CA TYR A 389 4.55 -3.70 13.53
C TYR A 389 3.54 -4.43 12.64
N ILE A 390 2.75 -3.67 11.90
CA ILE A 390 1.66 -4.15 11.04
C ILE A 390 1.69 -3.49 9.64
N PRO A 391 2.78 -3.63 8.88
CA PRO A 391 2.96 -2.92 7.60
C PRO A 391 1.86 -3.23 6.59
N PHE A 392 1.25 -4.41 6.68
CA PHE A 392 0.13 -4.86 5.85
C PHE A 392 -1.24 -4.73 6.55
N GLY A 393 -1.31 -3.95 7.63
CA GLY A 393 -2.50 -3.89 8.47
C GLY A 393 -2.71 -5.16 9.30
N ALA A 394 -3.87 -5.25 9.97
CA ALA A 394 -4.19 -6.37 10.86
C ALA A 394 -5.67 -6.76 10.79
N GLY A 395 -6.00 -7.89 11.43
CA GLY A 395 -7.36 -8.41 11.53
C GLY A 395 -7.93 -8.87 10.20
N ASN A 396 -9.26 -8.81 10.09
CA ASN A 396 -9.99 -9.25 8.90
C ASN A 396 -9.76 -8.38 7.66
N ARG A 397 -9.13 -7.21 7.82
CA ARG A 397 -8.78 -6.25 6.75
C ARG A 397 -7.28 -6.25 6.43
N LYS A 398 -6.52 -7.22 6.95
CA LYS A 398 -5.11 -7.38 6.59
C LYS A 398 -4.98 -7.51 5.08
N CYS A 399 -3.92 -6.93 4.50
CA CYS A 399 -3.62 -7.04 3.07
C CYS A 399 -3.65 -8.49 2.61
N ILE A 400 -4.32 -8.73 1.49
CA ILE A 400 -4.45 -10.07 0.90
C ILE A 400 -3.21 -10.44 0.09
N GLY A 401 -2.51 -9.43 -0.45
CA GLY A 401 -1.34 -9.57 -1.31
C GLY A 401 0.01 -9.53 -0.59
N ASP A 402 0.05 -9.70 0.74
CA ASP A 402 1.31 -9.60 1.50
C ASP A 402 2.40 -10.54 0.97
N GLN A 403 2.06 -11.80 0.67
CA GLN A 403 3.02 -12.77 0.11
C GLN A 403 3.42 -12.43 -1.32
N PHE A 404 2.51 -11.85 -2.12
CA PHE A 404 2.82 -11.36 -3.46
C PHE A 404 3.91 -10.28 -3.38
N VAL A 405 3.71 -9.26 -2.55
CA VAL A 405 4.68 -8.15 -2.36
C VAL A 405 6.03 -8.66 -1.87
N TRP A 406 6.06 -9.56 -0.88
CA TRP A 406 7.31 -10.13 -0.38
C TRP A 406 8.08 -10.88 -1.47
N THR A 407 7.38 -11.69 -2.27
CA THR A 407 7.98 -12.46 -3.36
C THR A 407 8.51 -11.54 -4.45
N GLU A 408 7.66 -10.63 -4.92
CA GLU A 408 7.98 -9.65 -5.97
C GLU A 408 9.17 -8.78 -5.59
N ALA A 409 9.13 -8.18 -4.39
CA ALA A 409 10.18 -7.29 -3.94
C ALA A 409 11.51 -8.02 -3.73
N THR A 410 11.49 -9.24 -3.18
CA THR A 410 12.72 -10.02 -2.99
C THR A 410 13.35 -10.39 -4.32
N ILE A 411 12.56 -10.86 -5.30
CA ILE A 411 13.04 -11.19 -6.65
C ILE A 411 13.64 -9.96 -7.33
N ALA A 412 12.95 -8.81 -7.29
CA ALA A 412 13.42 -7.58 -7.92
C ALA A 412 14.73 -7.08 -7.31
N VAL A 413 14.82 -7.00 -5.98
CA VAL A 413 16.04 -6.55 -5.29
C VAL A 413 17.21 -7.49 -5.60
N ALA A 414 17.00 -8.81 -5.51
CA ALA A 414 18.05 -9.77 -5.78
C ALA A 414 18.52 -9.71 -7.24
N THR A 415 17.59 -9.63 -8.21
CA THR A 415 17.91 -9.56 -9.65
C THR A 415 18.73 -8.31 -9.99
N VAL A 416 18.34 -7.15 -9.45
CA VAL A 416 19.07 -5.90 -9.69
C VAL A 416 20.46 -5.98 -9.05
N LEU A 417 20.58 -6.42 -7.79
CA LEU A 417 21.85 -6.48 -7.08
C LEU A 417 22.79 -7.57 -7.61
N GLN A 418 22.31 -8.59 -8.31
CA GLN A 418 23.18 -9.53 -9.02
C GLN A 418 23.90 -8.89 -10.21
N ARG A 419 23.30 -7.91 -10.88
CA ARG A 419 23.77 -7.36 -12.15
C ARG A 419 24.38 -5.97 -12.02
N TRP A 420 23.83 -5.17 -11.10
CA TRP A 420 24.10 -3.76 -11.00
C TRP A 420 24.56 -3.32 -9.62
N LYS A 421 25.55 -2.47 -9.59
CA LYS A 421 25.89 -1.61 -8.46
C LYS A 421 25.30 -0.24 -8.73
N LEU A 422 24.54 0.26 -7.77
CA LEU A 422 23.90 1.57 -7.85
C LEU A 422 24.71 2.59 -7.06
N SER A 423 24.72 3.83 -7.53
CA SER A 423 25.32 4.96 -6.80
C SER A 423 24.46 6.22 -6.99
N PRO A 424 24.36 7.12 -5.97
CA PRO A 424 23.55 8.31 -6.09
C PRO A 424 24.05 9.19 -7.26
N ALA A 425 23.14 9.60 -8.14
CA ALA A 425 23.49 10.60 -9.15
C ALA A 425 23.58 12.00 -8.49
N PRO A 426 24.52 12.85 -8.91
CA PRO A 426 24.67 14.17 -8.32
C PRO A 426 23.46 15.07 -8.60
N GLY A 427 23.26 16.08 -7.73
CA GLY A 427 22.28 17.16 -7.96
C GLY A 427 20.88 16.93 -7.45
N HIS A 428 20.56 15.78 -6.82
CA HIS A 428 19.26 15.54 -6.21
C HIS A 428 19.38 14.75 -4.90
N THR A 429 18.59 15.17 -3.90
CA THR A 429 18.36 14.42 -2.66
C THR A 429 16.90 14.03 -2.62
N PRO A 430 16.58 12.72 -2.58
CA PRO A 430 15.20 12.25 -2.56
C PRO A 430 14.41 12.82 -1.38
N LYS A 431 13.16 13.21 -1.63
CA LYS A 431 12.24 13.73 -0.62
C LYS A 431 11.07 12.80 -0.43
N GLU A 432 10.68 12.59 0.82
CA GLU A 432 9.46 11.88 1.15
C GLU A 432 8.23 12.67 0.68
N VAL A 433 7.37 12.02 -0.07
CA VAL A 433 6.08 12.55 -0.52
C VAL A 433 4.98 11.65 0.03
N ALA A 434 4.04 12.27 0.77
CA ALA A 434 2.91 11.54 1.33
C ALA A 434 1.86 11.23 0.26
N SER A 435 1.52 9.95 0.12
CA SER A 435 0.37 9.46 -0.62
C SER A 435 -0.33 8.36 0.19
N ALA A 436 -0.87 7.33 -0.42
CA ALA A 436 -1.33 6.14 0.30
C ALA A 436 -0.17 5.48 1.07
N VAL A 437 1.03 5.52 0.49
CA VAL A 437 2.31 5.19 1.10
C VAL A 437 3.27 6.37 0.99
N VAL A 438 4.40 6.32 1.68
CA VAL A 438 5.45 7.30 1.50
C VAL A 438 6.28 6.92 0.27
N HIS A 439 6.19 7.70 -0.81
CA HIS A 439 7.05 7.53 -1.99
C HIS A 439 8.09 8.62 -2.09
N ALA A 440 9.12 8.42 -2.90
CA ALA A 440 10.09 9.46 -3.20
C ALA A 440 9.61 10.34 -4.35
N ASP A 441 9.98 11.61 -4.35
CA ASP A 441 9.75 12.49 -5.49
C ASP A 441 10.53 12.00 -6.73
N ARG A 442 11.81 11.65 -6.56
CA ARG A 442 12.72 11.04 -7.53
C ARG A 442 13.89 10.38 -6.81
N ILE A 443 14.44 9.31 -7.40
CA ILE A 443 15.67 8.65 -6.90
C ILE A 443 16.62 8.40 -8.08
N PRO A 444 17.29 9.44 -8.60
CA PRO A 444 18.25 9.26 -9.70
C PRO A 444 19.51 8.54 -9.20
N MET A 445 19.85 7.43 -9.85
CA MET A 445 21.04 6.63 -9.56
C MET A 445 21.82 6.30 -10.82
N THR A 446 23.13 6.37 -10.75
CA THR A 446 24.02 5.86 -11.79
C THR A 446 24.16 4.36 -11.63
N VAL A 447 24.00 3.61 -12.71
CA VAL A 447 24.14 2.15 -12.75
C VAL A 447 25.50 1.74 -13.29
N SER A 448 26.17 0.81 -12.63
CA SER A 448 27.44 0.22 -13.04
C SER A 448 27.33 -1.31 -12.97
N PRO A 449 27.93 -2.06 -13.90
CA PRO A 449 27.96 -3.51 -13.80
C PRO A 449 28.54 -3.95 -12.45
N ARG A 450 28.04 -5.04 -11.91
CA ARG A 450 28.61 -5.68 -10.72
C ARG A 450 29.52 -6.83 -11.17
N ASP A 451 30.75 -6.84 -10.64
CA ASP A 451 31.73 -7.90 -10.87
C ASP A 451 31.34 -9.23 -10.23
#